data_2d85f4f68975911a338c17c436a5c387
#
_entry.id   2d85f4f68975911a338c17c436a5c387
#
_cell.length_a   1.000
_cell.length_b   1.000
_cell.length_c   1.000
_cell.angle_alpha   90.00
_cell.angle_beta   90.00
_cell.angle_gamma   90.00
#
_symmetry.space_group_name_H-M   'P 1'
#
loop_
_entity.id
_entity.type
_entity.pdbx_description
1 polymer ?
#
loop_
_entity_poly.entity_id
_entity_poly.type
_entity_poly.pdbx_seq_one_letter_code
_entity_poly.pdbx_strand_id
1 'polypeptide(L)'
;MRVFIISAVLALSAAQTIDPSVLINIFGTPPPTESTGTHQKLEDITVRPTEAATFHDKDGQSCQCVPYYLCDSNNVGVDINNASVTGWGQLDIRFGDDNTRECQESVEVCCTVPKDPAVVPKPTPKPIKGCGYRNTQGISITVTGAGNEAQFGEFPWVVALLDSRNSSYAGVGVLISPEVVMTGAHIAAKFSSGDLKIRAGEWDTQTTKEIYEFQERDVKEIVIHESFMPKSLKNDIALLRLLTPVELSEHINVICMPEQDEVFDSHKNCVANGWGKNVFGRQGRYAVILKKVEQDMVAHTRCNNLLKRTRLGTNFKLHNSFVCAGGEEGKDTCQGDGGAPLVCPTGDNRYKLTGLVAWGIGCGQKDVPAVYTNVPKYRHWVDDRMDDWGLAANSYRISK
;
A
#
# COMPACT_ATOMS: atom_id res chain seq x y z
N MET A 1 -38.65 56.67 -14.10
CA MET A 1 -37.85 55.63 -14.72
C MET A 1 -36.51 55.51 -13.96
N ARG A 2 -36.38 54.54 -13.07
CA ARG A 2 -35.12 54.29 -12.34
C ARG A 2 -34.53 52.99 -12.90
N VAL A 3 -33.39 53.12 -13.50
CA VAL A 3 -32.62 52.00 -14.06
C VAL A 3 -31.81 51.38 -12.94
N PHE A 4 -32.08 50.11 -12.58
CA PHE A 4 -31.22 49.33 -11.69
C PHE A 4 -30.11 48.64 -12.50
N ILE A 5 -28.88 49.03 -12.24
CA ILE A 5 -27.69 48.34 -12.75
C ILE A 5 -27.40 47.20 -11.78
N ILE A 6 -27.58 45.95 -12.24
CA ILE A 6 -27.14 44.76 -11.53
C ILE A 6 -25.70 44.51 -11.88
N SER A 7 -24.78 44.78 -10.95
CA SER A 7 -23.38 44.41 -11.06
C SER A 7 -23.23 42.92 -10.67
N ALA A 8 -22.99 42.09 -11.66
CA ALA A 8 -22.62 40.70 -11.42
C ALA A 8 -21.16 40.66 -10.92
N VAL A 9 -20.98 40.30 -9.65
CA VAL A 9 -19.66 39.99 -9.08
C VAL A 9 -19.31 38.55 -9.48
N LEU A 10 -18.44 38.41 -10.45
CA LEU A 10 -17.74 37.13 -10.76
C LEU A 10 -16.79 36.84 -9.60
N ALA A 11 -17.12 35.90 -8.73
CA ALA A 11 -16.20 35.32 -7.77
C ALA A 11 -15.27 34.38 -8.54
N LEU A 12 -14.06 34.83 -8.86
CA LEU A 12 -12.97 33.92 -9.24
C LEU A 12 -12.60 33.11 -7.98
N SER A 13 -12.94 31.84 -7.96
CA SER A 13 -12.35 30.89 -7.01
C SER A 13 -10.89 30.67 -7.40
N ALA A 14 -9.98 31.41 -6.76
CA ALA A 14 -8.56 31.11 -6.84
C ALA A 14 -8.32 29.73 -6.21
N ALA A 15 -7.91 28.76 -6.99
CA ALA A 15 -7.35 27.50 -6.49
C ALA A 15 -6.16 27.84 -5.58
N GLN A 16 -6.33 27.66 -4.28
CA GLN A 16 -5.24 27.87 -3.33
C GLN A 16 -4.23 26.74 -3.50
N THR A 17 -3.11 27.05 -4.13
CA THR A 17 -1.95 26.16 -4.18
C THR A 17 -1.45 25.92 -2.77
N ILE A 18 -1.33 24.66 -2.40
CA ILE A 18 -0.75 24.24 -1.12
C ILE A 18 0.68 24.80 -1.05
N ASP A 19 0.99 25.53 0.03
CA ASP A 19 2.33 26.07 0.24
C ASP A 19 3.34 24.92 0.40
N PRO A 20 4.28 24.73 -0.55
CA PRO A 20 5.25 23.65 -0.51
C PRO A 20 6.12 23.64 0.76
N SER A 21 6.28 24.80 1.42
CA SER A 21 7.11 24.94 2.62
C SER A 21 6.52 24.20 3.82
N VAL A 22 5.22 24.00 3.87
CA VAL A 22 4.54 23.28 4.97
C VAL A 22 4.71 21.77 4.81
N LEU A 23 4.63 21.25 3.59
CA LEU A 23 4.90 19.85 3.29
C LEU A 23 6.39 19.53 3.51
N ILE A 24 7.28 20.46 3.15
CA ILE A 24 8.72 20.35 3.39
C ILE A 24 9.04 20.26 4.89
N ASN A 25 8.35 21.01 5.74
CA ASN A 25 8.57 21.00 7.19
C ASN A 25 8.02 19.74 7.87
N ILE A 26 7.02 19.08 7.30
CA ILE A 26 6.43 17.84 7.83
C ILE A 26 7.14 16.60 7.26
N PHE A 27 7.46 16.60 5.95
CA PHE A 27 7.97 15.44 5.22
C PHE A 27 9.42 15.58 4.71
N GLY A 28 10.11 16.71 4.98
CA GLY A 28 11.42 17.05 4.42
C GLY A 28 11.33 17.65 3.02
N THR A 29 12.38 18.36 2.61
CA THR A 29 12.48 19.01 1.27
C THR A 29 12.44 17.97 0.17
N PRO A 30 11.54 18.07 -0.83
CA PRO A 30 11.68 17.29 -2.05
C PRO A 30 13.00 17.66 -2.75
N PRO A 31 13.68 16.72 -3.40
CA PRO A 31 14.90 17.02 -4.13
C PRO A 31 14.64 18.08 -5.22
N PRO A 32 15.62 18.96 -5.51
CA PRO A 32 15.50 19.89 -6.61
C PRO A 32 15.29 19.12 -7.92
N THR A 33 14.35 19.55 -8.73
CA THR A 33 14.13 19.08 -10.09
C THR A 33 15.31 19.56 -10.94
N GLU A 34 16.38 18.79 -11.00
CA GLU A 34 17.36 18.95 -12.06
C GLU A 34 16.77 18.30 -13.33
N SER A 35 16.35 19.15 -14.25
CA SER A 35 16.02 18.79 -15.61
C SER A 35 17.33 18.53 -16.38
N THR A 36 17.81 17.31 -16.40
CA THR A 36 18.62 16.72 -17.48
C THR A 36 18.90 15.26 -17.14
N GLY A 37 17.98 14.40 -17.46
CA GLY A 37 18.14 12.96 -17.49
C GLY A 37 16.95 12.39 -18.22
N THR A 38 17.19 11.78 -19.33
CA THR A 38 16.21 11.03 -20.12
C THR A 38 15.43 10.11 -19.18
N HIS A 39 14.15 10.45 -18.93
CA HIS A 39 13.23 9.57 -18.26
C HIS A 39 13.06 8.32 -19.13
N GLN A 40 13.69 7.22 -18.75
CA GLN A 40 13.36 5.92 -19.29
C GLN A 40 11.93 5.59 -18.84
N LYS A 41 11.01 5.55 -19.78
CA LYS A 41 9.67 5.00 -19.56
C LYS A 41 9.84 3.54 -19.19
N LEU A 42 9.05 3.05 -18.23
CA LEU A 42 9.01 1.62 -17.87
C LEU A 42 8.77 0.72 -19.11
N GLU A 43 8.12 1.28 -20.16
CA GLU A 43 7.86 0.62 -21.46
C GLU A 43 9.09 0.54 -22.38
N ASP A 44 10.14 1.33 -22.12
CA ASP A 44 11.37 1.30 -22.94
C ASP A 44 12.37 0.23 -22.48
N ILE A 45 12.06 -0.50 -21.39
CA ILE A 45 12.69 -1.78 -21.09
C ILE A 45 11.95 -2.86 -21.89
N THR A 46 11.97 -2.78 -23.20
CA THR A 46 11.77 -3.96 -24.02
C THR A 46 12.95 -4.88 -23.71
N VAL A 47 12.76 -5.74 -22.72
CA VAL A 47 13.59 -6.92 -22.56
C VAL A 47 13.47 -7.67 -23.89
N ARG A 48 14.49 -7.53 -24.76
CA ARG A 48 14.69 -8.53 -25.82
C ARG A 48 14.58 -9.86 -25.11
N PRO A 49 13.91 -10.87 -25.70
CA PRO A 49 14.04 -12.24 -25.22
C PRO A 49 15.55 -12.56 -25.23
N THR A 50 16.20 -12.31 -24.13
CA THR A 50 17.55 -12.79 -23.89
C THR A 50 17.37 -14.30 -23.88
N GLU A 51 18.16 -15.03 -24.68
CA GLU A 51 18.31 -16.47 -24.52
C GLU A 51 18.40 -16.74 -23.03
N ALA A 52 17.54 -17.61 -22.51
CA ALA A 52 17.42 -17.86 -21.08
C ALA A 52 18.82 -18.17 -20.56
N ALA A 53 19.34 -17.28 -19.71
CA ALA A 53 20.67 -17.43 -19.18
C ALA A 53 20.72 -18.74 -18.39
N THR A 54 21.55 -19.66 -18.81
CA THR A 54 21.81 -20.92 -18.08
C THR A 54 22.81 -20.62 -16.98
N PHE A 55 22.42 -20.91 -15.77
CA PHE A 55 23.25 -20.82 -14.58
C PHE A 55 23.70 -22.22 -14.16
N HIS A 56 24.70 -22.31 -13.30
CA HIS A 56 25.06 -23.56 -12.65
C HIS A 56 24.70 -23.44 -11.18
N ASP A 57 23.99 -24.44 -10.68
CA ASP A 57 23.69 -24.53 -9.25
C ASP A 57 24.94 -24.86 -8.43
N LYS A 58 24.82 -24.96 -7.11
CA LYS A 58 25.94 -25.28 -6.21
C LYS A 58 26.57 -26.63 -6.49
N ASP A 59 25.86 -27.54 -7.14
CA ASP A 59 26.31 -28.90 -7.51
C ASP A 59 26.85 -28.95 -8.95
N GLY A 60 26.91 -27.78 -9.63
CA GLY A 60 27.45 -27.66 -11.00
C GLY A 60 26.46 -28.10 -12.07
N GLN A 61 25.16 -28.31 -11.73
CA GLN A 61 24.11 -28.61 -12.70
C GLN A 61 23.64 -27.33 -13.36
N SER A 62 23.42 -27.37 -14.67
CA SER A 62 22.82 -26.23 -15.37
C SER A 62 21.34 -26.07 -15.02
N CYS A 63 20.94 -24.86 -14.66
CA CYS A 63 19.57 -24.52 -14.37
C CYS A 63 19.16 -23.25 -15.12
N GLN A 64 17.86 -23.07 -15.30
CA GLN A 64 17.27 -21.91 -15.96
C GLN A 64 16.40 -21.15 -14.94
N CYS A 65 16.55 -19.81 -14.93
CA CYS A 65 15.66 -18.98 -14.12
C CYS A 65 14.25 -18.95 -14.73
N VAL A 66 13.30 -19.43 -13.96
CA VAL A 66 11.89 -19.45 -14.34
C VAL A 66 11.03 -19.02 -13.16
N PRO A 67 9.82 -18.47 -13.40
CA PRO A 67 8.86 -18.26 -12.34
C PRO A 67 8.66 -19.53 -11.51
N TYR A 68 8.63 -19.41 -10.19
CA TYR A 68 8.63 -20.53 -9.25
C TYR A 68 7.54 -21.60 -9.55
N TYR A 69 6.38 -21.19 -10.07
CA TYR A 69 5.27 -22.11 -10.39
C TYR A 69 5.53 -22.96 -11.64
N LEU A 70 6.58 -22.65 -12.40
CA LEU A 70 7.04 -23.46 -13.54
C LEU A 70 8.15 -24.46 -13.15
N CYS A 71 8.48 -24.56 -11.87
CA CYS A 71 9.47 -25.51 -11.38
C CYS A 71 8.86 -26.43 -10.32
N ASP A 72 9.07 -27.75 -10.45
CA ASP A 72 8.71 -28.67 -9.37
C ASP A 72 9.71 -28.55 -8.23
N SER A 73 9.25 -28.67 -6.98
CA SER A 73 10.08 -28.56 -5.77
C SER A 73 11.31 -29.47 -5.77
N ASN A 74 11.25 -30.60 -6.47
CA ASN A 74 12.37 -31.56 -6.59
C ASN A 74 13.43 -31.13 -7.62
N ASN A 75 13.15 -30.13 -8.45
CA ASN A 75 14.01 -29.65 -9.54
C ASN A 75 14.54 -28.24 -9.30
N VAL A 76 14.35 -27.71 -8.11
CA VAL A 76 14.89 -26.39 -7.73
C VAL A 76 16.30 -26.57 -7.22
N GLY A 77 17.28 -25.95 -7.88
CA GLY A 77 18.69 -26.00 -7.52
C GLY A 77 19.06 -25.20 -6.25
N VAL A 78 18.13 -24.89 -5.38
CA VAL A 78 18.32 -24.16 -4.11
C VAL A 78 18.16 -25.12 -2.95
N ASP A 79 19.07 -25.06 -1.99
CA ASP A 79 19.07 -25.84 -0.76
C ASP A 79 17.83 -25.48 0.10
N ILE A 80 16.71 -26.20 -0.11
CA ILE A 80 15.47 -26.06 0.65
C ILE A 80 15.64 -26.84 1.97
N ASN A 81 16.47 -26.36 2.86
CA ASN A 81 16.51 -26.89 4.22
C ASN A 81 15.26 -26.42 4.98
N ASN A 82 14.27 -27.28 5.05
CA ASN A 82 13.01 -27.18 5.78
C ASN A 82 11.75 -26.77 4.95
N ALA A 83 11.48 -27.46 3.88
CA ALA A 83 10.16 -27.40 3.27
C ALA A 83 9.12 -28.18 4.09
N SER A 84 8.23 -27.52 4.77
CA SER A 84 6.98 -28.16 5.21
C SER A 84 6.07 -28.32 3.98
N VAL A 85 5.78 -29.56 3.68
CA VAL A 85 5.12 -30.05 2.49
C VAL A 85 3.63 -29.69 2.48
N THR A 86 3.29 -28.52 1.94
CA THR A 86 1.93 -28.30 1.39
C THR A 86 2.02 -27.30 0.25
N GLY A 87 2.20 -27.82 -0.97
CA GLY A 87 2.24 -26.97 -2.16
C GLY A 87 3.59 -26.27 -2.31
N TRP A 88 3.88 -25.65 -3.32
CA TRP A 88 5.03 -24.86 -3.78
C TRP A 88 5.96 -24.34 -2.65
N GLY A 89 7.24 -24.50 -2.76
CA GLY A 89 8.27 -24.32 -1.73
C GLY A 89 8.39 -22.91 -1.11
N GLN A 90 9.31 -22.81 -0.16
CA GLN A 90 9.68 -21.56 0.49
C GLN A 90 10.69 -20.81 -0.39
N LEU A 91 10.34 -19.59 -0.84
CA LEU A 91 11.21 -18.72 -1.61
C LEU A 91 12.01 -17.82 -0.65
N ASP A 92 13.34 -17.89 -0.66
CA ASP A 92 14.20 -17.01 0.13
C ASP A 92 14.49 -15.72 -0.64
N ILE A 93 13.87 -14.61 -0.24
CA ILE A 93 14.13 -13.28 -0.81
C ILE A 93 15.06 -12.51 0.11
N ARG A 94 16.33 -12.88 0.16
CA ARG A 94 17.33 -12.08 0.85
C ARG A 94 17.89 -11.03 -0.10
N PHE A 95 17.52 -9.79 0.10
CA PHE A 95 18.16 -8.63 -0.50
C PHE A 95 19.49 -8.36 0.24
N GLY A 96 20.49 -9.18 0.02
CA GLY A 96 21.85 -9.00 0.51
C GLY A 96 22.78 -8.63 -0.63
N ASP A 97 23.82 -7.89 -0.32
CA ASP A 97 24.88 -7.36 -1.20
C ASP A 97 25.78 -8.45 -1.81
N ASP A 98 25.40 -9.71 -1.72
CA ASP A 98 26.21 -10.82 -2.19
C ASP A 98 25.86 -11.20 -3.64
N ASN A 99 26.87 -11.17 -4.49
CA ASN A 99 26.91 -11.56 -5.90
C ASN A 99 26.58 -13.05 -6.17
N THR A 100 25.81 -13.71 -5.30
CA THR A 100 25.52 -15.15 -5.35
C THR A 100 24.09 -15.48 -5.78
N ARG A 101 23.30 -14.50 -6.25
CA ARG A 101 21.96 -14.79 -6.77
C ARG A 101 22.06 -15.37 -8.17
N GLU A 102 21.60 -16.58 -8.30
CA GLU A 102 21.47 -17.26 -9.58
C GLU A 102 20.40 -16.61 -10.45
N CYS A 103 19.25 -16.16 -9.86
CA CYS A 103 18.18 -15.46 -10.56
C CYS A 103 18.02 -14.02 -10.06
N GLN A 104 17.76 -13.09 -10.99
CA GLN A 104 17.69 -11.65 -10.68
C GLN A 104 16.33 -11.20 -10.14
N GLU A 105 15.25 -11.89 -10.52
CA GLU A 105 13.89 -11.51 -10.11
C GLU A 105 13.45 -12.26 -8.86
N SER A 106 12.68 -11.59 -8.03
CA SER A 106 12.25 -12.10 -6.71
C SER A 106 11.36 -13.33 -6.77
N VAL A 107 10.65 -13.52 -7.89
CA VAL A 107 9.70 -14.62 -8.12
C VAL A 107 10.29 -15.73 -8.97
N GLU A 108 11.55 -15.64 -9.35
CA GLU A 108 12.24 -16.66 -10.14
C GLU A 108 13.09 -17.60 -9.28
N VAL A 109 13.13 -18.83 -9.71
CA VAL A 109 13.98 -19.89 -9.14
C VAL A 109 14.84 -20.53 -10.22
N CYS A 110 16.04 -20.94 -9.87
CA CYS A 110 16.90 -21.73 -10.75
C CYS A 110 16.35 -23.15 -10.84
N CYS A 111 15.79 -23.51 -11.98
CA CYS A 111 15.10 -24.79 -12.21
C CYS A 111 15.92 -25.66 -13.16
N THR A 112 16.22 -26.88 -12.75
CA THR A 112 16.97 -27.86 -13.59
C THR A 112 16.10 -28.47 -14.69
N VAL A 113 14.77 -28.58 -14.45
CA VAL A 113 13.80 -29.11 -15.40
C VAL A 113 12.56 -28.20 -15.38
N PRO A 114 12.61 -27.05 -16.07
CA PRO A 114 11.45 -26.16 -16.13
C PRO A 114 10.29 -26.78 -16.90
N LYS A 115 9.07 -26.48 -16.45
CA LYS A 115 7.83 -26.82 -17.16
C LYS A 115 7.63 -25.81 -18.29
N ASP A 116 7.06 -26.28 -19.40
CA ASP A 116 6.66 -25.40 -20.50
C ASP A 116 5.50 -24.52 -20.05
N PRO A 117 5.62 -23.18 -20.09
CA PRO A 117 4.55 -22.25 -19.74
C PRO A 117 3.25 -22.48 -20.56
N ALA A 118 3.37 -22.98 -21.78
CA ALA A 118 2.22 -23.30 -22.63
C ALA A 118 1.42 -24.52 -22.14
N VAL A 119 2.05 -25.39 -21.32
CA VAL A 119 1.43 -26.63 -20.80
C VAL A 119 0.91 -26.46 -19.38
N VAL A 120 1.47 -25.51 -18.63
CA VAL A 120 1.04 -25.20 -17.24
C VAL A 120 0.16 -23.97 -17.24
N PRO A 121 -1.18 -24.12 -17.26
CA PRO A 121 -2.05 -22.97 -17.16
C PRO A 121 -1.85 -22.29 -15.79
N LYS A 122 -1.76 -20.95 -15.78
CA LYS A 122 -1.82 -20.21 -14.52
C LYS A 122 -3.11 -20.58 -13.79
N PRO A 123 -3.06 -20.92 -12.49
CA PRO A 123 -4.27 -21.26 -11.76
C PRO A 123 -5.20 -20.04 -11.72
N THR A 124 -6.51 -20.28 -11.86
CA THR A 124 -7.50 -19.21 -11.73
C THR A 124 -7.64 -18.82 -10.25
N PRO A 125 -7.56 -17.52 -9.91
CA PRO A 125 -7.73 -17.07 -8.54
C PRO A 125 -9.11 -17.47 -7.99
N LYS A 126 -9.16 -17.90 -6.74
CA LYS A 126 -10.42 -18.27 -6.09
C LYS A 126 -11.16 -17.03 -5.60
N PRO A 127 -12.48 -16.93 -5.79
CA PRO A 127 -13.26 -15.86 -5.22
C PRO A 127 -13.34 -16.01 -3.70
N ILE A 128 -13.15 -14.92 -2.96
CA ILE A 128 -13.33 -14.88 -1.50
C ILE A 128 -14.62 -14.11 -1.18
N LYS A 129 -15.39 -14.61 -0.22
CA LYS A 129 -16.58 -13.94 0.28
C LYS A 129 -16.26 -13.20 1.59
N GLY A 130 -16.71 -11.93 1.67
CA GLY A 130 -16.57 -11.09 2.85
C GLY A 130 -15.26 -10.31 2.91
N CYS A 131 -15.20 -9.39 3.87
CA CYS A 131 -14.11 -8.45 4.05
C CYS A 131 -13.06 -8.92 5.07
N GLY A 132 -11.86 -8.34 5.00
CA GLY A 132 -10.86 -8.33 6.06
C GLY A 132 -10.07 -9.63 6.27
N TYR A 133 -10.16 -10.61 5.37
CA TYR A 133 -9.41 -11.86 5.49
C TYR A 133 -7.96 -11.69 5.05
N ARG A 134 -7.03 -11.96 5.99
CA ARG A 134 -5.57 -11.93 5.75
C ARG A 134 -5.07 -13.33 5.41
N ASN A 135 -4.27 -13.46 4.36
CA ASN A 135 -3.60 -14.70 3.96
C ASN A 135 -2.20 -14.77 4.60
N THR A 136 -2.12 -15.08 5.89
CA THR A 136 -0.87 -15.00 6.68
C THR A 136 0.28 -15.84 6.13
N GLN A 137 -0.01 -16.92 5.42
CA GLN A 137 0.98 -17.79 4.78
C GLN A 137 1.24 -17.43 3.31
N GLY A 138 0.57 -16.36 2.81
CA GLY A 138 0.57 -16.04 1.39
C GLY A 138 -0.29 -16.99 0.55
N ILE A 139 -0.28 -16.75 -0.75
CA ILE A 139 -1.00 -17.55 -1.73
C ILE A 139 0.03 -18.31 -2.56
N SER A 140 -0.08 -19.61 -2.57
CA SER A 140 0.74 -20.58 -3.35
C SER A 140 2.20 -20.70 -2.94
N ILE A 141 2.83 -19.68 -2.37
CA ILE A 141 4.20 -19.71 -1.86
C ILE A 141 4.30 -19.02 -0.50
N THR A 142 5.27 -19.42 0.28
CA THR A 142 5.71 -18.69 1.47
C THR A 142 7.10 -18.11 1.20
N VAL A 143 7.20 -16.80 1.35
CA VAL A 143 8.45 -16.06 1.14
C VAL A 143 9.14 -15.86 2.48
N THR A 144 10.42 -16.22 2.54
CA THR A 144 11.30 -15.90 3.67
C THR A 144 12.26 -14.82 3.25
N GLY A 145 12.23 -13.70 3.96
CA GLY A 145 13.07 -12.53 3.67
C GLY A 145 13.64 -11.92 4.95
N ALA A 146 14.02 -10.65 4.90
CA ALA A 146 14.58 -9.91 6.02
C ALA A 146 13.57 -9.67 7.18
N GLY A 147 12.38 -10.25 7.11
CA GLY A 147 11.41 -10.35 8.23
C GLY A 147 10.24 -9.39 8.17
N ASN A 148 10.24 -8.40 7.29
CA ASN A 148 9.14 -7.44 7.18
C ASN A 148 8.51 -7.35 5.77
N GLU A 149 8.87 -8.25 4.87
CA GLU A 149 8.15 -8.45 3.62
C GLU A 149 6.79 -9.11 3.89
N ALA A 150 5.74 -8.60 3.22
CA ALA A 150 4.47 -9.28 3.17
C ALA A 150 4.57 -10.51 2.28
N GLN A 151 3.75 -11.53 2.56
CA GLN A 151 3.57 -12.66 1.65
C GLN A 151 2.76 -12.22 0.41
N PHE A 152 2.92 -12.92 -0.73
CA PHE A 152 2.09 -12.65 -1.90
C PHE A 152 0.60 -12.82 -1.55
N GLY A 153 -0.20 -11.78 -1.83
CA GLY A 153 -1.63 -11.76 -1.51
C GLY A 153 -1.96 -11.76 -0.02
N GLU A 154 -0.99 -11.53 0.89
CA GLU A 154 -1.22 -11.52 2.34
C GLU A 154 -2.24 -10.48 2.78
N PHE A 155 -2.20 -9.30 2.16
CA PHE A 155 -3.09 -8.16 2.45
C PHE A 155 -3.85 -7.76 1.18
N PRO A 156 -4.89 -8.50 0.80
CA PRO A 156 -5.52 -8.37 -0.52
C PRO A 156 -6.28 -7.05 -0.74
N TRP A 157 -6.43 -6.23 0.29
CA TRP A 157 -7.07 -4.91 0.23
C TRP A 157 -6.11 -3.76 -0.07
N VAL A 158 -4.79 -4.01 -0.06
CA VAL A 158 -3.80 -2.97 -0.32
C VAL A 158 -3.70 -2.71 -1.82
N VAL A 159 -3.77 -1.43 -2.21
CA VAL A 159 -3.62 -1.01 -3.60
C VAL A 159 -2.53 0.06 -3.72
N ALA A 160 -1.74 -0.02 -4.79
CA ALA A 160 -0.83 1.05 -5.15
C ALA A 160 -1.59 2.15 -5.91
N LEU A 161 -1.28 3.41 -5.61
CA LEU A 161 -1.77 4.57 -6.34
C LEU A 161 -0.69 5.05 -7.30
N LEU A 162 -1.07 5.24 -8.56
CA LEU A 162 -0.15 5.60 -9.64
C LEU A 162 -0.66 6.84 -10.38
N ASP A 163 0.25 7.73 -10.75
CA ASP A 163 -0.04 8.81 -11.69
C ASP A 163 -0.30 8.19 -13.08
N SER A 164 -1.50 8.38 -13.63
CA SER A 164 -1.89 7.78 -14.92
C SER A 164 -1.01 8.23 -16.08
N ARG A 165 -0.40 9.42 -15.99
CA ARG A 165 0.39 10.03 -17.07
C ARG A 165 1.74 9.34 -17.30
N ASN A 166 2.34 8.79 -16.27
CA ASN A 166 3.69 8.21 -16.33
C ASN A 166 3.85 6.94 -15.51
N SER A 167 2.76 6.43 -14.93
CA SER A 167 2.75 5.25 -14.03
C SER A 167 3.68 5.38 -12.82
N SER A 168 4.03 6.62 -12.42
CA SER A 168 4.84 6.83 -11.22
C SER A 168 4.04 6.58 -9.94
N TYR A 169 4.70 6.02 -8.96
CA TYR A 169 4.12 5.75 -7.65
C TYR A 169 3.72 7.04 -6.93
N ALA A 170 2.46 7.12 -6.48
CA ALA A 170 1.88 8.27 -5.80
C ALA A 170 1.64 8.05 -4.31
N GLY A 171 1.39 6.81 -3.90
CA GLY A 171 1.07 6.44 -2.53
C GLY A 171 0.34 5.11 -2.44
N VAL A 172 -0.32 4.88 -1.32
CA VAL A 172 -1.08 3.67 -1.04
C VAL A 172 -2.56 4.00 -0.83
N GLY A 173 -3.41 3.06 -1.18
CA GLY A 173 -4.83 3.08 -0.86
C GLY A 173 -5.30 1.75 -0.32
N VAL A 174 -6.55 1.71 0.11
CA VAL A 174 -7.19 0.51 0.65
C VAL A 174 -8.55 0.30 0.00
N LEU A 175 -8.77 -0.91 -0.51
CA LEU A 175 -10.01 -1.30 -1.18
C LEU A 175 -11.11 -1.55 -0.14
N ILE A 176 -12.18 -0.76 -0.16
CA ILE A 176 -13.36 -0.94 0.71
C ILE A 176 -14.56 -1.52 -0.03
N SER A 177 -14.55 -1.40 -1.35
CA SER A 177 -15.55 -1.96 -2.26
C SER A 177 -14.87 -2.30 -3.58
N PRO A 178 -15.41 -3.20 -4.43
CA PRO A 178 -14.87 -3.41 -5.77
C PRO A 178 -14.70 -2.14 -6.60
N GLU A 179 -15.45 -1.08 -6.29
CA GLU A 179 -15.47 0.20 -7.01
C GLU A 179 -14.89 1.37 -6.23
N VAL A 180 -14.48 1.17 -4.95
CA VAL A 180 -14.06 2.30 -4.10
C VAL A 180 -12.79 1.98 -3.33
N VAL A 181 -11.82 2.88 -3.47
CA VAL A 181 -10.57 2.88 -2.72
C VAL A 181 -10.56 4.08 -1.77
N MET A 182 -10.14 3.86 -0.52
CA MET A 182 -9.92 4.91 0.47
C MET A 182 -8.43 5.21 0.56
N THR A 183 -8.07 6.49 0.69
CA THR A 183 -6.67 6.94 0.87
C THR A 183 -6.62 8.24 1.66
N GLY A 184 -5.41 8.77 1.91
CA GLY A 184 -5.23 10.10 2.52
C GLY A 184 -5.60 11.22 1.54
N ALA A 185 -6.33 12.22 2.03
CA ALA A 185 -6.66 13.41 1.24
C ALA A 185 -5.40 14.15 0.74
N HIS A 186 -4.31 14.13 1.52
CA HIS A 186 -3.03 14.74 1.16
C HIS A 186 -2.37 14.09 -0.08
N ILE A 187 -2.72 12.85 -0.41
CA ILE A 187 -2.33 12.19 -1.65
C ILE A 187 -3.31 12.58 -2.76
N ALA A 188 -4.60 12.33 -2.54
CA ALA A 188 -5.65 12.52 -3.55
C ALA A 188 -5.74 13.97 -4.07
N ALA A 189 -5.52 14.96 -3.20
CA ALA A 189 -5.57 16.38 -3.55
C ALA A 189 -4.49 16.85 -4.56
N LYS A 190 -3.50 16.02 -4.86
CA LYS A 190 -2.46 16.33 -5.87
C LYS A 190 -2.90 15.99 -7.28
N PHE A 191 -4.01 15.29 -7.45
CA PHE A 191 -4.47 14.75 -8.72
C PHE A 191 -5.87 15.24 -9.06
N SER A 192 -6.14 15.35 -10.36
CA SER A 192 -7.49 15.46 -10.89
C SER A 192 -8.04 14.07 -11.23
N SER A 193 -9.37 13.96 -11.34
CA SER A 193 -10.00 12.75 -11.85
C SER A 193 -9.45 12.43 -13.24
N GLY A 194 -9.04 11.18 -13.46
CA GLY A 194 -8.38 10.72 -14.69
C GLY A 194 -6.85 10.81 -14.68
N ASP A 195 -6.25 11.60 -13.77
CA ASP A 195 -4.78 11.63 -13.59
C ASP A 195 -4.28 10.58 -12.61
N LEU A 196 -5.17 9.84 -11.98
CA LEU A 196 -4.87 8.82 -10.98
C LEU A 196 -5.44 7.48 -11.40
N LYS A 197 -4.65 6.42 -11.27
CA LYS A 197 -5.08 5.04 -11.39
C LYS A 197 -4.65 4.23 -10.18
N ILE A 198 -5.34 3.12 -9.95
CA ILE A 198 -4.97 2.17 -8.89
C ILE A 198 -4.44 0.89 -9.50
N ARG A 199 -3.61 0.18 -8.75
CA ARG A 199 -3.18 -1.18 -9.05
C ARG A 199 -3.47 -2.06 -7.84
N ALA A 200 -4.41 -2.99 -7.99
CA ALA A 200 -4.82 -3.96 -6.98
C ALA A 200 -4.15 -5.31 -7.25
N GLY A 201 -3.75 -6.04 -6.20
CA GLY A 201 -3.05 -7.31 -6.31
C GLY A 201 -1.56 -7.18 -6.61
N GLU A 202 -0.99 -5.96 -6.53
CA GLU A 202 0.45 -5.70 -6.65
C GLU A 202 1.19 -6.22 -5.41
N TRP A 203 2.37 -6.79 -5.63
CA TRP A 203 3.23 -7.24 -4.56
C TRP A 203 4.70 -6.86 -4.81
N ASP A 204 5.23 -7.20 -6.00
CA ASP A 204 6.58 -6.85 -6.44
C ASP A 204 6.52 -5.83 -7.59
N THR A 205 6.86 -4.58 -7.31
CA THR A 205 6.78 -3.46 -8.26
C THR A 205 7.75 -3.57 -9.46
N GLN A 206 8.65 -4.54 -9.47
CA GLN A 206 9.65 -4.72 -10.53
C GLN A 206 9.35 -5.89 -11.47
N THR A 207 8.36 -6.72 -11.16
CA THR A 207 8.01 -7.87 -12.01
C THR A 207 6.50 -7.97 -12.27
N THR A 208 6.13 -8.69 -13.31
CA THR A 208 4.75 -9.08 -13.63
C THR A 208 4.62 -10.61 -13.68
N LYS A 209 5.59 -11.32 -13.08
CA LYS A 209 5.68 -12.77 -13.13
C LYS A 209 5.04 -13.47 -11.93
N GLU A 210 4.28 -12.75 -11.11
CA GLU A 210 3.50 -13.33 -10.03
C GLU A 210 2.49 -14.35 -10.61
N ILE A 211 2.10 -15.30 -9.75
CA ILE A 211 1.15 -16.35 -10.15
C ILE A 211 -0.21 -15.80 -10.57
N TYR A 212 -0.65 -14.70 -9.95
CA TYR A 212 -1.83 -13.94 -10.33
C TYR A 212 -1.45 -12.53 -10.73
N GLU A 213 -2.05 -12.04 -11.79
CA GLU A 213 -1.79 -10.69 -12.31
C GLU A 213 -2.51 -9.64 -11.46
N PHE A 214 -1.89 -8.48 -11.31
CA PHE A 214 -2.55 -7.31 -10.76
C PHE A 214 -3.67 -6.80 -11.68
N GLN A 215 -4.56 -6.01 -11.14
CA GLN A 215 -5.59 -5.30 -11.90
C GLN A 215 -5.42 -3.80 -11.77
N GLU A 216 -5.34 -3.07 -12.90
CA GLU A 216 -5.36 -1.61 -12.92
C GLU A 216 -6.76 -1.09 -13.22
N ARG A 217 -7.14 0.03 -12.55
CA ARG A 217 -8.38 0.76 -12.81
C ARG A 217 -8.12 2.26 -12.71
N ASP A 218 -8.65 2.99 -13.68
CA ASP A 218 -8.65 4.45 -13.64
C ASP A 218 -9.62 4.96 -12.58
N VAL A 219 -9.28 6.10 -11.98
CA VAL A 219 -10.12 6.79 -11.01
C VAL A 219 -11.06 7.72 -11.77
N LYS A 220 -12.37 7.45 -11.65
CA LYS A 220 -13.45 8.24 -12.24
C LYS A 220 -13.72 9.51 -11.47
N GLU A 221 -13.66 9.44 -10.14
CA GLU A 221 -14.03 10.53 -9.24
C GLU A 221 -13.19 10.50 -7.97
N ILE A 222 -12.78 11.67 -7.52
CA ILE A 222 -12.03 11.87 -6.27
C ILE A 222 -12.90 12.71 -5.34
N VAL A 223 -13.24 12.16 -4.16
CA VAL A 223 -14.00 12.88 -3.13
C VAL A 223 -13.12 13.05 -1.90
N ILE A 224 -12.72 14.28 -1.64
CA ILE A 224 -11.95 14.66 -0.46
C ILE A 224 -12.93 15.10 0.64
N HIS A 225 -12.68 14.69 1.88
CA HIS A 225 -13.51 15.10 3.02
C HIS A 225 -13.55 16.64 3.13
N GLU A 226 -14.73 17.20 3.26
CA GLU A 226 -15.00 18.65 3.18
C GLU A 226 -14.27 19.47 4.24
N SER A 227 -13.99 18.85 5.40
CA SER A 227 -13.23 19.46 6.50
C SER A 227 -11.74 19.16 6.44
N PHE A 228 -11.21 18.62 5.34
CA PHE A 228 -9.77 18.41 5.19
C PHE A 228 -8.99 19.71 5.30
N MET A 229 -7.95 19.73 6.11
CA MET A 229 -7.09 20.90 6.32
C MET A 229 -5.65 20.60 5.87
N PRO A 230 -5.23 21.01 4.67
CA PRO A 230 -3.93 20.64 4.11
C PRO A 230 -2.72 20.99 4.97
N LYS A 231 -2.76 22.13 5.67
CA LYS A 231 -1.64 22.60 6.52
C LYS A 231 -1.44 21.78 7.78
N SER A 232 -2.49 21.16 8.32
CA SER A 232 -2.43 20.41 9.58
C SER A 232 -2.79 18.93 9.39
N LEU A 233 -3.13 18.53 8.18
CA LEU A 233 -3.59 17.19 7.79
C LEU A 233 -4.80 16.70 8.62
N LYS A 234 -5.53 17.59 9.28
CA LYS A 234 -6.76 17.22 9.97
C LYS A 234 -7.79 16.72 8.94
N ASN A 235 -8.51 15.67 9.30
CA ASN A 235 -9.51 15.02 8.45
C ASN A 235 -8.91 14.55 7.11
N ASP A 236 -7.72 13.95 7.17
CA ASP A 236 -6.95 13.49 6.02
C ASP A 236 -7.49 12.17 5.47
N ILE A 237 -8.61 12.25 4.77
CA ILE A 237 -9.31 11.11 4.17
C ILE A 237 -9.94 11.51 2.83
N ALA A 238 -9.87 10.61 1.86
CA ALA A 238 -10.49 10.72 0.55
C ALA A 238 -10.97 9.36 0.05
N LEU A 239 -12.00 9.39 -0.78
CA LEU A 239 -12.51 8.24 -1.52
C LEU A 239 -12.22 8.41 -3.01
N LEU A 240 -11.78 7.35 -3.63
CA LEU A 240 -11.52 7.23 -5.06
C LEU A 240 -12.56 6.27 -5.65
N ARG A 241 -13.50 6.78 -6.45
CA ARG A 241 -14.43 5.96 -7.20
C ARG A 241 -13.75 5.49 -8.48
N LEU A 242 -13.71 4.19 -8.71
CA LEU A 242 -13.11 3.59 -9.89
C LEU A 242 -14.02 3.69 -11.10
N LEU A 243 -13.44 3.74 -12.31
CA LEU A 243 -14.18 3.77 -13.56
C LEU A 243 -14.91 2.44 -13.81
N THR A 244 -14.26 1.34 -13.47
CA THR A 244 -14.81 -0.03 -13.52
C THR A 244 -14.42 -0.78 -12.26
N PRO A 245 -15.25 -1.73 -11.79
CA PRO A 245 -14.92 -2.51 -10.60
C PRO A 245 -13.68 -3.39 -10.80
N VAL A 246 -12.96 -3.68 -9.73
CA VAL A 246 -11.99 -4.78 -9.70
C VAL A 246 -12.73 -6.10 -9.46
N GLU A 247 -12.17 -7.18 -9.99
CA GLU A 247 -12.65 -8.53 -9.74
C GLU A 247 -12.05 -9.06 -8.45
N LEU A 248 -12.91 -9.31 -7.44
CA LEU A 248 -12.45 -9.83 -6.15
C LEU A 248 -12.00 -11.28 -6.27
N SER A 249 -10.89 -11.57 -5.60
CA SER A 249 -10.24 -12.87 -5.62
C SER A 249 -9.38 -13.05 -4.34
N GLU A 250 -8.70 -14.17 -4.20
CA GLU A 250 -7.88 -14.42 -3.01
C GLU A 250 -6.72 -13.43 -2.81
N HIS A 251 -6.21 -12.78 -3.88
CA HIS A 251 -5.15 -11.76 -3.81
C HIS A 251 -5.68 -10.32 -3.96
N ILE A 252 -6.96 -10.13 -4.27
CA ILE A 252 -7.64 -8.82 -4.37
C ILE A 252 -8.95 -8.89 -3.62
N ASN A 253 -9.04 -8.26 -2.46
CA ASN A 253 -10.26 -8.29 -1.64
C ASN A 253 -10.42 -6.97 -0.87
N VAL A 254 -11.51 -6.82 -0.18
CA VAL A 254 -11.88 -5.61 0.57
C VAL A 254 -11.55 -5.75 2.05
N ILE A 255 -11.21 -4.63 2.70
CA ILE A 255 -11.07 -4.56 4.16
C ILE A 255 -12.43 -4.35 4.83
N CYS A 256 -12.60 -4.84 6.06
CA CYS A 256 -13.77 -4.47 6.84
C CYS A 256 -13.64 -3.05 7.41
N MET A 257 -14.72 -2.29 7.34
CA MET A 257 -14.80 -0.99 7.98
C MET A 257 -15.19 -1.12 9.45
N PRO A 258 -14.67 -0.23 10.33
CA PRO A 258 -15.12 -0.15 11.70
C PRO A 258 -16.55 0.41 11.79
N GLU A 259 -17.19 0.27 12.95
CA GLU A 259 -18.40 1.02 13.26
C GLU A 259 -18.07 2.50 13.54
N GLN A 260 -19.10 3.36 13.50
CA GLN A 260 -18.91 4.77 13.80
C GLN A 260 -18.35 4.95 15.21
N ASP A 261 -17.26 5.71 15.32
CA ASP A 261 -16.56 6.01 16.59
C ASP A 261 -16.07 4.78 17.38
N GLU A 262 -15.90 3.63 16.71
CA GLU A 262 -15.29 2.44 17.31
C GLU A 262 -13.88 2.74 17.84
N VAL A 263 -13.56 2.31 19.04
CA VAL A 263 -12.31 2.65 19.74
C VAL A 263 -11.32 1.49 19.67
N PHE A 264 -10.11 1.78 19.23
CA PHE A 264 -9.03 0.79 19.06
C PHE A 264 -7.83 1.04 19.99
N ASP A 265 -7.91 1.94 20.96
CA ASP A 265 -6.79 2.42 21.82
C ASP A 265 -5.96 1.33 22.51
N SER A 266 -6.52 0.15 22.72
CA SER A 266 -5.87 -0.98 23.40
C SER A 266 -5.51 -2.16 22.47
N HIS A 267 -5.79 -2.02 21.14
CA HIS A 267 -5.53 -3.11 20.21
C HIS A 267 -4.03 -3.33 20.03
N LYS A 268 -3.67 -4.60 19.91
CA LYS A 268 -2.32 -5.10 19.72
C LYS A 268 -2.19 -5.74 18.34
N ASN A 269 -0.96 -5.85 17.86
CA ASN A 269 -0.66 -6.53 16.60
C ASN A 269 -1.46 -5.97 15.42
N CYS A 270 -1.74 -4.66 15.43
CA CYS A 270 -2.25 -3.99 14.25
C CYS A 270 -1.14 -3.93 13.19
N VAL A 271 -1.50 -3.95 11.93
CA VAL A 271 -0.53 -4.03 10.83
C VAL A 271 -0.73 -2.86 9.89
N ALA A 272 0.36 -2.18 9.56
CA ALA A 272 0.42 -1.24 8.44
C ALA A 272 1.21 -1.85 7.28
N ASN A 273 0.86 -1.45 6.05
CA ASN A 273 1.44 -2.00 4.83
C ASN A 273 1.79 -0.89 3.85
N GLY A 274 2.84 -1.10 3.04
CA GLY A 274 3.15 -0.16 1.96
C GLY A 274 4.49 -0.46 1.29
N TRP A 275 4.78 0.33 0.27
CA TRP A 275 6.07 0.31 -0.45
C TRP A 275 6.93 1.52 -0.12
N GLY A 276 6.69 2.15 1.03
CA GLY A 276 7.44 3.32 1.48
C GLY A 276 8.91 3.04 1.69
N LYS A 277 9.66 4.11 1.94
CA LYS A 277 11.12 4.02 2.11
C LYS A 277 11.49 3.25 3.37
N ASN A 278 12.60 2.53 3.28
CA ASN A 278 13.17 1.79 4.40
C ASN A 278 13.74 2.69 5.52
N VAL A 279 14.17 3.91 5.15
CA VAL A 279 14.65 4.94 6.10
C VAL A 279 14.18 6.33 5.66
N PHE A 280 14.05 7.25 6.61
CA PHE A 280 13.64 8.62 6.34
C PHE A 280 14.71 9.41 5.57
N GLY A 281 14.28 10.24 4.61
CA GLY A 281 15.14 11.18 3.90
C GLY A 281 15.64 10.70 2.53
N ARG A 282 16.72 11.35 2.04
CA ARG A 282 17.23 11.15 0.66
C ARG A 282 17.91 9.79 0.45
N GLN A 283 18.43 9.18 1.50
CA GLN A 283 19.13 7.88 1.42
C GLN A 283 18.15 6.70 1.39
N GLY A 284 16.88 6.91 1.81
CA GLY A 284 15.85 5.89 1.80
C GLY A 284 15.47 5.47 0.39
N ARG A 285 15.39 4.16 0.17
CA ARG A 285 14.89 3.54 -1.08
C ARG A 285 13.50 2.99 -0.87
N TYR A 286 12.64 3.15 -1.86
CA TYR A 286 11.32 2.53 -1.87
C TYR A 286 11.46 1.01 -1.86
N ALA A 287 10.55 0.36 -1.17
CA ALA A 287 10.50 -1.09 -1.18
C ALA A 287 10.03 -1.60 -2.54
N VAL A 288 10.65 -2.67 -3.01
CA VAL A 288 10.24 -3.38 -4.22
C VAL A 288 9.08 -4.32 -3.88
N ILE A 289 9.25 -5.11 -2.83
CA ILE A 289 8.24 -6.01 -2.29
C ILE A 289 7.41 -5.25 -1.24
N LEU A 290 6.09 -5.46 -1.25
CA LEU A 290 5.18 -4.94 -0.23
C LEU A 290 5.70 -5.26 1.18
N LYS A 291 5.85 -4.24 2.01
CA LYS A 291 6.28 -4.37 3.41
C LYS A 291 5.08 -4.41 4.35
N LYS A 292 5.31 -4.99 5.52
CA LYS A 292 4.39 -4.96 6.66
C LYS A 292 5.14 -4.54 7.92
N VAL A 293 4.46 -3.81 8.78
CA VAL A 293 4.95 -3.49 10.12
C VAL A 293 3.86 -3.72 11.14
N GLU A 294 4.14 -4.55 12.13
CA GLU A 294 3.22 -4.80 13.24
C GLU A 294 3.45 -3.75 14.32
N GLN A 295 2.36 -3.12 14.74
CA GLN A 295 2.38 -2.01 15.70
C GLN A 295 1.22 -2.13 16.67
N ASP A 296 1.46 -1.77 17.92
CA ASP A 296 0.41 -1.63 18.92
C ASP A 296 -0.22 -0.24 18.84
N MET A 297 -1.53 -0.17 19.04
CA MET A 297 -2.22 1.11 19.17
C MET A 297 -1.74 1.86 20.40
N VAL A 298 -1.63 3.18 20.28
CA VAL A 298 -1.25 4.08 21.37
C VAL A 298 -2.41 4.98 21.71
N ALA A 299 -2.94 4.85 22.93
CA ALA A 299 -4.06 5.65 23.39
C ALA A 299 -3.82 7.16 23.17
N HIS A 300 -4.86 7.87 22.73
CA HIS A 300 -4.77 9.27 22.27
C HIS A 300 -4.04 10.20 23.26
N THR A 301 -4.33 10.10 24.57
CA THR A 301 -3.67 10.91 25.60
C THR A 301 -2.19 10.61 25.71
N ARG A 302 -1.80 9.33 25.67
CA ARG A 302 -0.39 8.91 25.69
C ARG A 302 0.34 9.39 24.44
N CYS A 303 -0.25 9.21 23.27
CA CYS A 303 0.30 9.70 22.02
C CYS A 303 0.55 11.20 22.06
N ASN A 304 -0.47 11.99 22.44
CA ASN A 304 -0.32 13.44 22.58
C ASN A 304 0.86 13.84 23.49
N ASN A 305 1.06 13.12 24.61
CA ASN A 305 2.16 13.37 25.54
C ASN A 305 3.53 12.97 24.96
N LEU A 306 3.62 11.89 24.21
CA LEU A 306 4.84 11.49 23.51
C LEU A 306 5.22 12.50 22.43
N LEU A 307 4.26 12.92 21.62
CA LEU A 307 4.46 13.89 20.54
C LEU A 307 4.89 15.29 21.08
N LYS A 308 4.42 15.70 22.25
CA LYS A 308 4.88 16.93 22.90
C LYS A 308 6.38 16.94 23.25
N ARG A 309 6.98 15.76 23.42
CA ARG A 309 8.42 15.64 23.72
C ARG A 309 9.30 15.76 22.48
N THR A 310 8.69 15.81 21.30
CA THR A 310 9.37 15.97 20.02
C THR A 310 9.49 17.46 19.64
N ARG A 311 9.94 17.73 18.41
CA ARG A 311 10.01 19.09 17.85
C ARG A 311 8.67 19.84 17.80
N LEU A 312 7.52 19.16 18.02
CA LEU A 312 6.21 19.80 18.07
C LEU A 312 6.03 20.66 19.35
N GLY A 313 6.75 20.33 20.42
CA GLY A 313 6.78 21.12 21.65
C GLY A 313 5.56 20.96 22.57
N THR A 314 5.66 21.52 23.77
CA THR A 314 4.71 21.33 24.86
C THR A 314 3.30 21.85 24.59
N ASN A 315 3.16 22.82 23.68
CA ASN A 315 1.87 23.42 23.32
C ASN A 315 1.09 22.61 22.28
N PHE A 316 1.71 21.55 21.71
CA PHE A 316 1.05 20.70 20.73
C PHE A 316 -0.19 20.02 21.31
N LYS A 317 -1.25 19.95 20.50
CA LYS A 317 -2.48 19.24 20.81
C LYS A 317 -2.84 18.32 19.63
N LEU A 318 -2.80 17.03 19.86
CA LEU A 318 -3.24 16.04 18.88
C LEU A 318 -4.75 16.18 18.64
N HIS A 319 -5.13 16.39 17.38
CA HIS A 319 -6.53 16.52 17.00
C HIS A 319 -7.22 15.14 17.04
N ASN A 320 -8.51 15.10 17.35
CA ASN A 320 -9.28 13.87 17.45
C ASN A 320 -9.52 13.15 16.10
N SER A 321 -9.19 13.81 14.97
CA SER A 321 -9.15 13.17 13.65
C SER A 321 -7.98 12.21 13.48
N PHE A 322 -7.12 12.08 14.48
CA PHE A 322 -5.96 11.20 14.44
C PHE A 322 -6.00 10.12 15.52
N VAL A 323 -5.42 8.98 15.19
CA VAL A 323 -5.03 7.90 16.09
C VAL A 323 -3.54 7.62 15.92
N CYS A 324 -2.96 6.91 16.86
CA CYS A 324 -1.52 6.64 16.85
C CYS A 324 -1.24 5.15 17.04
N ALA A 325 -0.13 4.70 16.46
CA ALA A 325 0.38 3.35 16.69
C ALA A 325 1.93 3.35 16.68
N GLY A 326 2.54 2.32 17.21
CA GLY A 326 3.98 2.14 17.21
C GLY A 326 4.72 2.97 18.26
N GLY A 327 5.89 3.50 17.89
CA GLY A 327 6.85 4.11 18.81
C GLY A 327 7.86 3.10 19.36
N GLU A 328 7.91 1.90 18.78
CA GLU A 328 9.00 0.95 18.99
C GLU A 328 10.16 1.27 18.06
N GLU A 329 11.39 1.14 18.58
CA GLU A 329 12.58 1.43 17.80
C GLU A 329 12.70 0.50 16.59
N GLY A 330 12.91 1.07 15.41
CA GLY A 330 13.07 0.33 14.15
C GLY A 330 11.77 -0.19 13.52
N LYS A 331 10.60 0.01 14.16
CA LYS A 331 9.30 -0.43 13.65
C LYS A 331 8.39 0.76 13.37
N ASP A 332 8.28 1.16 12.11
CA ASP A 332 7.46 2.30 11.73
C ASP A 332 7.04 2.25 10.26
N THR A 333 5.99 3.01 9.91
CA THR A 333 5.71 3.44 8.54
C THR A 333 6.61 4.63 8.19
N CYS A 334 6.93 4.80 6.91
CA CYS A 334 7.90 5.81 6.50
C CYS A 334 7.42 6.61 5.28
N GLN A 335 8.31 7.47 4.78
CA GLN A 335 8.04 8.30 3.60
C GLN A 335 7.66 7.44 2.40
N GLY A 336 6.49 7.71 1.81
CA GLY A 336 5.93 6.95 0.70
C GLY A 336 4.78 6.01 1.10
N ASP A 337 4.57 5.76 2.39
CA ASP A 337 3.42 5.00 2.90
C ASP A 337 2.15 5.86 3.08
N GLY A 338 2.17 7.12 2.63
CA GLY A 338 1.01 8.01 2.75
C GLY A 338 -0.27 7.37 2.22
N GLY A 339 -1.35 7.41 3.00
CA GLY A 339 -2.63 6.78 2.69
C GLY A 339 -2.70 5.26 2.91
N ALA A 340 -1.59 4.63 3.30
CA ALA A 340 -1.53 3.21 3.59
C ALA A 340 -2.43 2.82 4.78
N PRO A 341 -3.08 1.64 4.74
CA PRO A 341 -3.94 1.19 5.82
C PRO A 341 -3.17 0.77 7.06
N LEU A 342 -3.69 1.16 8.23
CA LEU A 342 -3.45 0.51 9.50
C LEU A 342 -4.67 -0.33 9.82
N VAL A 343 -4.50 -1.63 9.97
CA VAL A 343 -5.60 -2.58 10.22
C VAL A 343 -5.37 -3.33 11.53
N CYS A 344 -6.43 -3.50 12.31
CA CYS A 344 -6.37 -4.21 13.58
C CYS A 344 -7.20 -5.51 13.54
N PRO A 345 -6.71 -6.60 14.17
CA PRO A 345 -7.42 -7.86 14.19
C PRO A 345 -8.72 -7.79 15.02
N THR A 346 -9.76 -8.49 14.58
CA THR A 346 -11.08 -8.55 15.25
C THR A 346 -11.26 -9.80 16.11
N GLY A 347 -10.28 -10.72 16.09
CA GLY A 347 -10.33 -11.98 16.86
C GLY A 347 -10.97 -13.15 16.11
N ASP A 348 -11.55 -12.93 14.93
CA ASP A 348 -12.19 -13.95 14.08
C ASP A 348 -11.44 -14.16 12.75
N ASN A 349 -10.12 -14.00 12.72
CA ASN A 349 -9.23 -14.01 11.55
C ASN A 349 -9.51 -12.89 10.52
N ARG A 350 -10.27 -11.89 10.90
CA ARG A 350 -10.51 -10.70 10.09
C ARG A 350 -9.82 -9.49 10.68
N TYR A 351 -9.68 -8.48 9.85
CA TYR A 351 -9.12 -7.19 10.18
C TYR A 351 -10.10 -6.07 9.85
N LYS A 352 -10.08 -5.01 10.67
CA LYS A 352 -10.81 -3.76 10.42
C LYS A 352 -9.83 -2.63 10.12
N LEU A 353 -10.22 -1.74 9.22
CA LEU A 353 -9.46 -0.53 8.89
C LEU A 353 -9.54 0.49 10.04
N THR A 354 -8.47 0.63 10.78
CA THR A 354 -8.41 1.50 11.96
C THR A 354 -7.86 2.88 11.62
N GLY A 355 -6.90 2.95 10.70
CA GLY A 355 -6.26 4.21 10.31
C GLY A 355 -5.73 4.22 8.90
N LEU A 356 -5.39 5.44 8.43
CA LEU A 356 -4.62 5.67 7.20
C LEU A 356 -3.37 6.45 7.56
N VAL A 357 -2.21 6.08 7.04
CA VAL A 357 -0.95 6.80 7.28
C VAL A 357 -1.11 8.26 6.89
N ALA A 358 -1.01 9.16 7.86
CA ALA A 358 -1.16 10.59 7.67
C ALA A 358 0.18 11.32 7.77
N TRP A 359 0.89 11.20 8.90
CA TRP A 359 2.18 11.85 9.10
C TRP A 359 2.98 11.21 10.25
N GLY A 360 4.29 11.52 10.29
CA GLY A 360 5.19 11.09 11.36
C GLY A 360 6.34 12.06 11.59
N ILE A 361 7.14 11.82 12.61
CA ILE A 361 8.34 12.58 12.94
C ILE A 361 9.56 11.67 12.81
N GLY A 362 10.14 11.64 11.61
CA GLY A 362 11.13 10.63 11.26
C GLY A 362 10.45 9.27 11.06
N CYS A 363 11.22 8.19 11.08
CA CYS A 363 10.70 6.82 11.02
C CYS A 363 11.47 5.96 12.03
N GLY A 364 10.76 5.10 12.78
CA GLY A 364 11.35 4.11 13.69
C GLY A 364 12.06 4.67 14.91
N GLN A 365 11.74 5.87 15.35
CA GLN A 365 12.32 6.45 16.56
C GLN A 365 11.61 5.93 17.81
N LYS A 366 12.39 5.55 18.82
CA LYS A 366 11.86 5.12 20.12
C LYS A 366 10.98 6.21 20.74
N ASP A 367 9.84 5.81 21.28
CA ASP A 367 8.84 6.68 21.93
C ASP A 367 8.24 7.78 21.02
N VAL A 368 8.37 7.65 19.70
CA VAL A 368 7.74 8.52 18.71
C VAL A 368 6.75 7.70 17.88
N PRO A 369 5.45 7.72 18.22
CA PRO A 369 4.45 6.97 17.46
C PRO A 369 4.17 7.62 16.12
N ALA A 370 3.82 6.78 15.12
CA ALA A 370 3.24 7.23 13.86
C ALA A 370 1.80 7.71 14.06
N VAL A 371 1.37 8.65 13.22
CA VAL A 371 0.05 9.28 13.29
C VAL A 371 -0.77 8.92 12.06
N TYR A 372 -1.95 8.41 12.31
CA TYR A 372 -2.89 7.92 11.31
C TYR A 372 -4.19 8.70 11.38
N THR A 373 -4.89 8.83 10.25
CA THR A 373 -6.27 9.31 10.24
C THR A 373 -7.17 8.34 11.00
N ASN A 374 -8.01 8.84 11.90
CA ASN A 374 -8.94 8.05 12.71
C ASN A 374 -10.16 7.60 11.87
N VAL A 375 -10.02 6.50 11.13
CA VAL A 375 -11.04 6.02 10.17
C VAL A 375 -12.43 5.80 10.81
N PRO A 376 -12.57 5.24 12.03
CA PRO A 376 -13.87 5.10 12.69
C PRO A 376 -14.72 6.35 12.74
N LYS A 377 -14.13 7.53 12.78
CA LYS A 377 -14.86 8.81 12.80
C LYS A 377 -15.58 9.13 11.50
N TYR A 378 -15.22 8.49 10.43
CA TYR A 378 -15.71 8.80 9.08
C TYR A 378 -16.66 7.74 8.53
N ARG A 379 -17.08 6.76 9.35
CA ARG A 379 -17.94 5.68 8.91
C ARG A 379 -19.24 6.21 8.26
N HIS A 380 -19.94 7.13 8.91
CA HIS A 380 -21.15 7.71 8.36
C HIS A 380 -20.88 8.49 7.08
N TRP A 381 -19.80 9.30 7.05
CA TRP A 381 -19.42 10.01 5.83
C TRP A 381 -19.13 9.05 4.65
N VAL A 382 -18.49 7.91 4.92
CA VAL A 382 -18.27 6.87 3.90
C VAL A 382 -19.60 6.26 3.45
N ASP A 383 -20.47 5.88 4.39
CA ASP A 383 -21.78 5.29 4.08
C ASP A 383 -22.60 6.27 3.22
N ASP A 384 -22.64 7.58 3.56
CA ASP A 384 -23.34 8.61 2.79
C ASP A 384 -22.77 8.71 1.35
N ARG A 385 -21.45 8.70 1.16
CA ARG A 385 -20.84 8.73 -0.18
C ARG A 385 -21.13 7.47 -0.98
N MET A 386 -21.13 6.30 -0.33
CA MET A 386 -21.53 5.05 -0.99
C MET A 386 -22.98 5.09 -1.45
N ASP A 387 -23.89 5.60 -0.61
CA ASP A 387 -25.30 5.77 -0.95
C ASP A 387 -25.50 6.78 -2.10
N ASP A 388 -24.80 7.93 -2.08
CA ASP A 388 -24.80 8.91 -3.18
C ASP A 388 -24.40 8.29 -4.53
N TRP A 389 -23.51 7.30 -4.51
CA TRP A 389 -23.06 6.57 -5.69
C TRP A 389 -23.95 5.38 -6.05
N GLY A 390 -24.95 5.05 -5.24
CA GLY A 390 -25.80 3.87 -5.39
C GLY A 390 -25.07 2.55 -5.15
N LEU A 391 -23.99 2.58 -4.36
CA LEU A 391 -23.18 1.44 -4.04
C LEU A 391 -23.57 0.82 -2.69
N ALA A 392 -23.70 -0.50 -2.64
CA ALA A 392 -24.07 -1.17 -1.41
C ALA A 392 -22.91 -1.19 -0.39
N ALA A 393 -23.20 -0.81 0.85
CA ALA A 393 -22.22 -0.83 1.97
C ALA A 393 -21.94 -2.25 2.51
N ASN A 394 -22.52 -3.29 1.92
CA ASN A 394 -22.36 -4.69 2.37
C ASN A 394 -20.96 -5.26 2.12
N SER A 395 -20.19 -4.70 1.19
CA SER A 395 -18.85 -5.17 0.84
C SER A 395 -17.86 -5.09 2.03
N TYR A 396 -17.97 -4.04 2.85
CA TYR A 396 -17.08 -3.79 3.99
C TYR A 396 -17.72 -4.02 5.37
N ARG A 397 -18.94 -4.54 5.41
CA ARG A 397 -19.62 -4.92 6.67
C ARG A 397 -19.30 -6.37 7.01
N ILE A 398 -18.99 -6.61 8.28
CA ILE A 398 -18.89 -7.97 8.81
C ILE A 398 -20.32 -8.52 8.85
N SER A 399 -20.64 -9.45 7.93
CA SER A 399 -21.88 -10.21 8.03
C SER A 399 -21.83 -11.07 9.30
N LYS A 400 -22.88 -10.94 10.13
CA LYS A 400 -23.09 -11.76 11.32
C LYS A 400 -23.37 -13.19 10.97
#